data_951efa8137950ae594eef4da35744a3c
#
_entry.id   951efa8137950ae594eef4da35744a3c
#
_cell.length_a   1.000
_cell.length_b   1.000
_cell.length_c   1.000
_cell.angle_alpha   90.00
_cell.angle_beta   90.00
_cell.angle_gamma   90.00
#
_symmetry.space_group_name_H-M   'P 1'
#
loop_
_entity.id
_entity.type
_entity.pdbx_description
1 polymer ?
#
loop_
_entity_poly.entity_id
_entity_poly.type
_entity_poly.pdbx_seq_one_letter_code
_entity_poly.pdbx_strand_id
1 'polypeptide(L)'
;MSPRRTLALCAMAGAMAIALPCLAGAGPSFDCAKARSKVEKAICGSVALSALDQRVATAYAKAMARLDGAAQAALRADQRLFLDARDSFFGTPDYDLKSDLADRAAWLDRVDPDAVKGWDGTWGSVMGEVTLSNGGRTAAIDTVALTQSHPTCLLQAATVPTDGGLIVGGSPADLKENDGWTVRLTRSGVALRAELLPPKGGDGAGGPPFCGHIASIGGTFLPLR
;
A
#
# COMPACT_ATOMS: atom_id res chain seq x y z
N MET A 1 20.54 80.28 47.10
CA MET A 1 21.58 79.59 46.30
C MET A 1 21.09 78.11 46.16
N SER A 2 20.58 77.78 45.02
CA SER A 2 20.01 76.47 44.81
C SER A 2 20.67 75.83 43.61
N PRO A 3 21.25 74.63 43.66
CA PRO A 3 21.82 73.96 42.51
C PRO A 3 20.76 73.21 41.69
N ARG A 4 20.78 73.48 40.40
CA ARG A 4 19.97 72.83 39.38
C ARG A 4 20.43 71.34 39.19
N ARG A 5 19.52 70.42 39.36
CA ARG A 5 19.71 68.99 38.97
C ARG A 5 19.31 68.81 37.51
N THR A 6 20.30 68.49 36.70
CA THR A 6 20.10 68.07 35.30
C THR A 6 19.66 66.59 35.25
N LEU A 7 18.44 66.30 34.76
CA LEU A 7 18.00 64.94 34.46
C LEU A 7 18.53 64.55 33.08
N ALA A 8 19.35 63.49 33.03
CA ALA A 8 19.72 62.82 31.80
C ALA A 8 18.65 61.79 31.43
N LEU A 9 17.95 62.00 30.32
CA LEU A 9 17.09 61.01 29.73
C LEU A 9 17.93 59.93 28.99
N CYS A 10 17.98 58.71 29.51
CA CYS A 10 18.46 57.57 28.78
C CYS A 10 17.31 57.05 27.88
N ALA A 11 17.43 57.29 26.59
CA ALA A 11 16.57 56.67 25.59
C ALA A 11 17.00 55.20 25.42
N MET A 12 16.21 54.26 25.96
CA MET A 12 16.33 52.83 25.64
C MET A 12 15.69 52.55 24.28
N ALA A 13 16.54 52.39 23.24
CA ALA A 13 16.11 51.82 21.96
C ALA A 13 15.88 50.30 22.12
N GLY A 14 14.63 49.91 22.31
CA GLY A 14 14.20 48.49 22.30
C GLY A 14 14.32 47.92 20.89
N ALA A 15 15.32 47.11 20.64
CA ALA A 15 15.38 46.28 19.43
C ALA A 15 14.32 45.18 19.53
N MET A 16 13.21 45.38 18.82
CA MET A 16 12.14 44.40 18.66
C MET A 16 12.65 43.29 17.71
N ALA A 17 13.20 42.21 18.28
CA ALA A 17 13.56 41.02 17.52
C ALA A 17 12.27 40.38 17.01
N ILE A 18 11.97 40.56 15.71
CA ILE A 18 10.93 39.84 15.02
C ILE A 18 11.43 38.40 14.90
N ALA A 19 10.99 37.54 15.81
CA ALA A 19 11.13 36.10 15.67
C ALA A 19 10.27 35.69 14.45
N LEU A 20 10.89 35.51 13.29
CA LEU A 20 10.29 34.83 12.17
C LEU A 20 9.91 33.42 12.67
N PRO A 21 8.63 33.00 12.55
CA PRO A 21 8.28 31.62 12.82
C PRO A 21 9.09 30.77 11.83
N CYS A 22 10.03 30.00 12.34
CA CYS A 22 10.63 28.92 11.59
C CYS A 22 9.47 28.00 11.19
N LEU A 23 9.05 28.04 9.93
CA LEU A 23 8.21 27.01 9.34
C LEU A 23 9.04 25.73 9.37
N ALA A 24 9.08 25.09 10.55
CA ALA A 24 9.54 23.73 10.66
C ALA A 24 8.60 22.93 9.74
N GLY A 25 9.05 22.63 8.53
CA GLY A 25 8.38 21.69 7.67
C GLY A 25 8.14 20.44 8.50
N ALA A 26 6.91 19.93 8.50
CA ALA A 26 6.61 18.72 9.24
C ALA A 26 7.63 17.66 8.84
N GLY A 27 8.40 17.15 9.81
CA GLY A 27 9.37 16.08 9.59
C GLY A 27 8.64 14.80 9.13
N PRO A 28 9.36 13.72 8.82
CA PRO A 28 8.75 12.43 8.50
C PRO A 28 7.97 11.88 9.68
N SER A 29 7.24 10.80 9.45
CA SER A 29 6.39 10.13 10.45
C SER A 29 7.18 9.49 11.60
N PHE A 30 8.50 9.48 11.53
CA PHE A 30 9.41 8.87 12.48
C PHE A 30 10.52 9.84 12.92
N ASP A 31 11.21 9.48 14.00
CA ASP A 31 12.33 10.27 14.55
C ASP A 31 13.60 10.06 13.72
N CYS A 32 14.06 11.11 13.05
CA CYS A 32 15.26 11.08 12.21
C CYS A 32 16.56 10.75 12.99
N ALA A 33 16.60 11.00 14.30
CA ALA A 33 17.75 10.59 15.11
C ALA A 33 17.86 9.05 15.24
N LYS A 34 16.77 8.33 14.93
CA LYS A 34 16.70 6.86 14.95
C LYS A 34 16.78 6.23 13.55
N ALA A 35 16.91 7.05 12.50
CA ALA A 35 16.98 6.56 11.12
C ALA A 35 18.20 5.64 10.90
N ARG A 36 17.96 4.39 10.50
CA ARG A 36 18.97 3.37 10.31
C ARG A 36 19.12 2.95 8.85
N SER A 37 18.00 2.74 8.14
CA SER A 37 18.04 2.31 6.75
C SER A 37 18.51 3.45 5.82
N LYS A 38 18.95 3.08 4.62
CA LYS A 38 19.31 4.09 3.58
C LYS A 38 18.08 4.92 3.20
N VAL A 39 16.90 4.28 3.14
CA VAL A 39 15.63 4.94 2.81
C VAL A 39 15.24 5.95 3.88
N GLU A 40 15.28 5.57 5.17
CA GLU A 40 14.97 6.49 6.28
C GLU A 40 15.88 7.73 6.25
N LYS A 41 17.18 7.53 6.01
CA LYS A 41 18.13 8.63 5.87
C LYS A 41 17.84 9.53 4.67
N ALA A 42 17.44 8.94 3.53
CA ALA A 42 17.03 9.70 2.35
C ALA A 42 15.76 10.53 2.62
N ILE A 43 14.76 9.93 3.30
CA ILE A 43 13.55 10.62 3.71
C ILE A 43 13.88 11.78 4.65
N CYS A 44 14.71 11.58 5.66
CA CYS A 44 15.14 12.64 6.59
C CYS A 44 15.94 13.75 5.90
N GLY A 45 16.69 13.44 4.86
CA GLY A 45 17.48 14.40 4.08
C GLY A 45 16.69 15.24 3.08
N SER A 46 15.38 14.98 2.91
CA SER A 46 14.56 15.64 1.90
C SER A 46 13.21 16.09 2.46
N VAL A 47 12.94 17.39 2.41
CA VAL A 47 11.65 17.97 2.82
C VAL A 47 10.49 17.35 2.03
N ALA A 48 10.67 17.12 0.73
CA ALA A 48 9.64 16.54 -0.13
C ALA A 48 9.34 15.07 0.24
N LEU A 49 10.37 14.25 0.50
CA LEU A 49 10.19 12.86 0.92
C LEU A 49 9.62 12.77 2.33
N SER A 50 10.04 13.63 3.26
CA SER A 50 9.47 13.73 4.61
C SER A 50 7.98 14.05 4.56
N ALA A 51 7.54 14.97 3.69
CA ALA A 51 6.13 15.30 3.53
C ALA A 51 5.31 14.13 2.95
N LEU A 52 5.88 13.37 2.01
CA LEU A 52 5.24 12.18 1.45
C LEU A 52 5.16 11.04 2.48
N ASP A 53 6.20 10.80 3.25
CA ASP A 53 6.20 9.81 4.33
C ASP A 53 5.12 10.14 5.38
N GLN A 54 5.02 11.41 5.77
CA GLN A 54 3.95 11.88 6.67
C GLN A 54 2.55 11.67 6.07
N ARG A 55 2.40 11.87 4.73
CA ARG A 55 1.16 11.61 4.03
C ARG A 55 0.80 10.12 4.03
N VAL A 56 1.78 9.23 3.78
CA VAL A 56 1.59 7.77 3.88
C VAL A 56 1.13 7.38 5.28
N ALA A 57 1.79 7.87 6.34
CA ALA A 57 1.42 7.58 7.72
C ALA A 57 0.00 8.07 8.06
N THR A 58 -0.38 9.26 7.59
CA THR A 58 -1.72 9.83 7.79
C THR A 58 -2.79 9.00 7.07
N ALA A 59 -2.54 8.64 5.80
CA ALA A 59 -3.46 7.81 5.01
C ALA A 59 -3.60 6.41 5.61
N TYR A 60 -2.51 5.81 6.08
CA TYR A 60 -2.51 4.52 6.78
C TYR A 60 -3.35 4.56 8.06
N ALA A 61 -3.14 5.56 8.92
CA ALA A 61 -3.91 5.72 10.14
C ALA A 61 -5.42 5.88 9.87
N LYS A 62 -5.77 6.66 8.83
CA LYS A 62 -7.15 6.86 8.39
C LYS A 62 -7.78 5.56 7.88
N ALA A 63 -7.07 4.79 7.05
CA ALA A 63 -7.53 3.49 6.55
C ALA A 63 -7.70 2.49 7.71
N MET A 64 -6.72 2.41 8.61
CA MET A 64 -6.79 1.56 9.82
C MET A 64 -8.01 1.86 10.69
N ALA A 65 -8.38 3.13 10.87
CA ALA A 65 -9.52 3.54 11.69
C ALA A 65 -10.89 3.13 11.08
N ARG A 66 -10.95 2.87 9.77
CA ARG A 66 -12.18 2.46 9.05
C ARG A 66 -12.34 0.94 8.95
N LEU A 67 -11.27 0.21 9.15
CA LEU A 67 -11.24 -1.25 9.04
C LEU A 67 -11.37 -1.90 10.42
N ASP A 68 -11.75 -3.17 10.43
CA ASP A 68 -11.83 -4.00 11.63
C ASP A 68 -11.17 -5.39 11.44
N GLY A 69 -10.95 -6.09 12.54
CA GLY A 69 -10.59 -7.51 12.59
C GLY A 69 -9.56 -7.94 11.54
N ALA A 70 -10.00 -8.80 10.63
CA ALA A 70 -9.17 -9.38 9.58
C ALA A 70 -8.63 -8.34 8.59
N ALA A 71 -9.41 -7.31 8.27
CA ALA A 71 -9.00 -6.27 7.34
C ALA A 71 -7.90 -5.37 7.92
N GLN A 72 -7.94 -5.06 9.23
CA GLN A 72 -6.82 -4.38 9.89
C GLN A 72 -5.56 -5.24 9.91
N ALA A 73 -5.69 -6.54 10.15
CA ALA A 73 -4.54 -7.46 10.11
C ALA A 73 -3.94 -7.53 8.71
N ALA A 74 -4.79 -7.55 7.67
CA ALA A 74 -4.37 -7.51 6.27
C ALA A 74 -3.63 -6.20 5.94
N LEU A 75 -4.16 -5.03 6.33
CA LEU A 75 -3.50 -3.75 6.08
C LEU A 75 -2.14 -3.65 6.79
N ARG A 76 -2.03 -4.17 8.02
CA ARG A 76 -0.73 -4.25 8.71
C ARG A 76 0.29 -5.12 7.98
N ALA A 77 -0.15 -6.26 7.45
CA ALA A 77 0.72 -7.16 6.69
C ALA A 77 1.15 -6.52 5.37
N ASP A 78 0.22 -5.92 4.65
CA ASP A 78 0.43 -5.22 3.39
C ASP A 78 1.40 -4.02 3.55
N GLN A 79 1.25 -3.25 4.63
CA GLN A 79 2.18 -2.15 4.92
C GLN A 79 3.60 -2.65 5.20
N ARG A 80 3.77 -3.79 5.87
CA ARG A 80 5.10 -4.38 6.06
C ARG A 80 5.72 -4.81 4.72
N LEU A 81 4.95 -5.48 3.86
CA LEU A 81 5.42 -5.85 2.53
C LEU A 81 5.82 -4.62 1.69
N PHE A 82 5.04 -3.53 1.76
CA PHE A 82 5.40 -2.27 1.13
C PHE A 82 6.75 -1.74 1.63
N LEU A 83 6.95 -1.70 2.95
CA LEU A 83 8.19 -1.19 3.55
C LEU A 83 9.40 -2.07 3.18
N ASP A 84 9.23 -3.39 3.20
CA ASP A 84 10.28 -4.34 2.84
C ASP A 84 10.66 -4.23 1.35
N ALA A 85 9.68 -4.12 0.46
CA ALA A 85 9.88 -3.91 -0.97
C ALA A 85 10.59 -2.57 -1.24
N ARG A 86 10.11 -1.49 -0.65
CA ARG A 86 10.71 -0.15 -0.73
C ARG A 86 12.19 -0.17 -0.34
N ASP A 87 12.52 -0.78 0.81
CA ASP A 87 13.89 -0.86 1.30
C ASP A 87 14.77 -1.76 0.41
N SER A 88 14.20 -2.80 -0.20
CA SER A 88 14.87 -3.71 -1.13
C SER A 88 15.17 -3.08 -2.48
N PHE A 89 14.26 -2.26 -3.01
CA PHE A 89 14.42 -1.63 -4.32
C PHE A 89 15.19 -0.31 -4.27
N PHE A 90 15.31 0.30 -3.12
CA PHE A 90 15.97 1.59 -2.99
C PHE A 90 17.42 1.56 -3.47
N GLY A 91 17.70 2.38 -4.48
CA GLY A 91 19.02 2.48 -5.13
C GLY A 91 19.19 1.59 -6.35
N THR A 92 18.15 0.83 -6.76
CA THR A 92 18.13 0.21 -8.09
C THR A 92 17.83 1.25 -9.17
N PRO A 93 18.28 1.05 -10.43
CA PRO A 93 18.23 2.09 -11.47
C PRO A 93 16.83 2.64 -11.77
N ASP A 94 15.81 1.78 -11.72
CA ASP A 94 14.44 2.13 -12.13
C ASP A 94 13.51 2.44 -10.94
N TYR A 95 14.04 2.51 -9.72
CA TYR A 95 13.24 2.79 -8.52
C TYR A 95 13.23 4.28 -8.17
N ASP A 96 12.04 4.87 -8.13
CA ASP A 96 11.80 6.24 -7.65
C ASP A 96 11.04 6.25 -6.32
N LEU A 97 11.75 6.48 -5.22
CA LEU A 97 11.19 6.56 -3.88
C LEU A 97 10.08 7.62 -3.76
N LYS A 98 10.18 8.73 -4.50
CA LYS A 98 9.18 9.80 -4.43
C LYS A 98 7.85 9.35 -5.05
N SER A 99 7.91 8.70 -6.21
CA SER A 99 6.74 8.11 -6.85
C SER A 99 6.12 7.03 -5.98
N ASP A 100 6.94 6.11 -5.48
CA ASP A 100 6.51 4.99 -4.65
C ASP A 100 5.75 5.44 -3.38
N LEU A 101 6.27 6.45 -2.66
CA LEU A 101 5.58 7.03 -1.50
C LEU A 101 4.28 7.74 -1.90
N ALA A 102 4.25 8.44 -3.03
CA ALA A 102 3.05 9.13 -3.51
C ALA A 102 1.95 8.13 -3.91
N ASP A 103 2.32 7.07 -4.64
CA ASP A 103 1.42 6.01 -5.08
C ASP A 103 0.89 5.22 -3.89
N ARG A 104 1.75 4.93 -2.90
CA ARG A 104 1.33 4.30 -1.65
C ARG A 104 0.30 5.12 -0.90
N ALA A 105 0.52 6.42 -0.76
CA ALA A 105 -0.46 7.30 -0.10
C ALA A 105 -1.79 7.34 -0.86
N ALA A 106 -1.74 7.43 -2.19
CA ALA A 106 -2.92 7.43 -3.04
C ALA A 106 -3.69 6.09 -2.94
N TRP A 107 -2.99 4.96 -2.92
CA TRP A 107 -3.59 3.65 -2.73
C TRP A 107 -4.29 3.54 -1.37
N LEU A 108 -3.63 3.96 -0.27
CA LEU A 108 -4.21 3.96 1.07
C LEU A 108 -5.48 4.83 1.17
N ASP A 109 -5.53 5.95 0.45
CA ASP A 109 -6.70 6.81 0.38
C ASP A 109 -7.90 6.14 -0.33
N ARG A 110 -7.64 5.14 -1.21
CA ARG A 110 -8.68 4.33 -1.88
C ARG A 110 -9.27 3.24 -0.99
N VAL A 111 -8.56 2.81 0.06
CA VAL A 111 -9.05 1.73 0.96
C VAL A 111 -10.37 2.16 1.61
N ASP A 112 -11.44 1.41 1.31
CA ASP A 112 -12.80 1.75 1.71
C ASP A 112 -13.64 0.48 1.97
N PRO A 113 -13.99 0.18 3.23
CA PRO A 113 -14.79 -1.01 3.55
C PRO A 113 -16.17 -1.01 2.90
N ASP A 114 -16.70 0.16 2.54
CA ASP A 114 -18.04 0.34 1.97
C ASP A 114 -18.04 0.30 0.42
N ALA A 115 -16.87 0.22 -0.20
CA ALA A 115 -16.73 0.26 -1.66
C ALA A 115 -17.25 -1.00 -2.37
N VAL A 116 -17.30 -2.14 -1.67
CA VAL A 116 -17.67 -3.42 -2.25
C VAL A 116 -19.06 -3.86 -1.80
N LYS A 117 -19.86 -4.39 -2.74
CA LYS A 117 -21.21 -4.88 -2.49
C LYS A 117 -21.32 -6.35 -2.88
N GLY A 118 -21.55 -7.21 -1.89
CA GLY A 118 -21.55 -8.66 -2.15
C GLY A 118 -20.19 -9.09 -2.70
N TRP A 119 -20.17 -9.66 -3.91
CA TRP A 119 -18.96 -10.05 -4.61
C TRP A 119 -18.49 -9.04 -5.67
N ASP A 120 -19.23 -7.95 -5.93
CA ASP A 120 -18.82 -6.95 -6.91
C ASP A 120 -17.94 -5.87 -6.28
N GLY A 121 -16.85 -5.53 -6.95
CA GLY A 121 -15.91 -4.51 -6.54
C GLY A 121 -14.47 -4.85 -6.83
N THR A 122 -13.58 -3.97 -6.40
CA THR A 122 -12.12 -4.14 -6.53
C THR A 122 -11.51 -4.26 -5.14
N TRP A 123 -10.60 -5.21 -5.00
CA TRP A 123 -9.76 -5.39 -3.83
C TRP A 123 -8.29 -5.26 -4.24
N GLY A 124 -7.50 -4.58 -3.43
CA GLY A 124 -6.09 -4.36 -3.73
C GLY A 124 -5.15 -4.71 -2.57
N SER A 125 -3.91 -4.89 -2.94
CA SER A 125 -2.75 -5.02 -2.05
C SER A 125 -1.54 -4.36 -2.71
N VAL A 126 -0.40 -4.32 -2.03
CA VAL A 126 0.87 -3.89 -2.64
C VAL A 126 1.29 -4.76 -3.82
N MET A 127 0.75 -5.96 -3.93
CA MET A 127 1.03 -6.90 -5.03
C MET A 127 0.09 -6.75 -6.23
N GLY A 128 -0.96 -5.94 -6.15
CA GLY A 128 -1.91 -5.74 -7.26
C GLY A 128 -3.37 -5.78 -6.85
N GLU A 129 -4.25 -6.07 -7.81
CA GLU A 129 -5.70 -5.95 -7.65
C GLU A 129 -6.45 -7.22 -8.10
N VAL A 130 -7.59 -7.44 -7.46
CA VAL A 130 -8.60 -8.44 -7.83
C VAL A 130 -9.91 -7.71 -8.03
N THR A 131 -10.47 -7.73 -9.23
CA THR A 131 -11.77 -7.15 -9.56
C THR A 131 -12.78 -8.24 -9.82
N LEU A 132 -13.91 -8.18 -9.14
CA LEU A 132 -15.06 -9.07 -9.37
C LEU A 132 -16.23 -8.24 -9.91
N SER A 133 -16.96 -8.79 -10.85
CA SER A 133 -18.11 -8.15 -11.50
C SER A 133 -19.21 -9.15 -11.83
N ASN A 134 -20.37 -8.62 -12.26
CA ASN A 134 -21.55 -9.41 -12.65
C ASN A 134 -22.10 -10.28 -11.50
N GLY A 135 -22.13 -9.74 -10.27
CA GLY A 135 -22.52 -10.51 -9.08
C GLY A 135 -21.47 -11.54 -8.69
N GLY A 136 -20.20 -11.23 -8.94
CA GLY A 136 -19.06 -12.09 -8.67
C GLY A 136 -18.89 -13.24 -9.68
N ARG A 137 -19.56 -13.21 -10.84
CA ARG A 137 -19.46 -14.29 -11.86
C ARG A 137 -18.22 -14.19 -12.75
N THR A 138 -17.57 -13.04 -12.78
CA THR A 138 -16.32 -12.83 -13.53
C THR A 138 -15.27 -12.21 -12.62
N ALA A 139 -14.04 -12.66 -12.79
CA ALA A 139 -12.88 -12.12 -12.06
C ALA A 139 -11.79 -11.67 -13.04
N ALA A 140 -11.17 -10.54 -12.71
CA ALA A 140 -9.90 -10.11 -13.29
C ALA A 140 -8.89 -9.98 -12.14
N ILE A 141 -7.77 -10.66 -12.25
CA ILE A 141 -6.69 -10.67 -11.26
C ILE A 141 -5.44 -10.17 -11.98
N ASP A 142 -4.87 -9.11 -11.45
CA ASP A 142 -3.61 -8.53 -11.90
C ASP A 142 -2.69 -8.39 -10.69
N THR A 143 -1.65 -9.19 -10.62
CA THR A 143 -0.70 -9.18 -9.52
C THR A 143 0.73 -9.18 -10.04
N VAL A 144 1.63 -8.63 -9.25
CA VAL A 144 3.07 -8.53 -9.51
C VAL A 144 3.85 -9.10 -8.33
N ALA A 145 4.87 -9.88 -8.60
CA ALA A 145 5.81 -10.29 -7.57
C ALA A 145 6.74 -9.12 -7.18
N LEU A 146 6.94 -8.92 -5.90
CA LEU A 146 7.82 -7.87 -5.35
C LEU A 146 9.29 -8.28 -5.45
N THR A 147 9.76 -8.52 -6.68
CA THR A 147 11.14 -8.89 -7.02
C THR A 147 11.67 -7.95 -8.09
N GLN A 148 12.98 -7.88 -8.30
CA GLN A 148 13.59 -6.98 -9.28
C GLN A 148 13.10 -7.18 -10.74
N SER A 149 12.69 -8.39 -11.10
CA SER A 149 12.17 -8.69 -12.44
C SER A 149 10.67 -8.42 -12.60
N HIS A 150 9.95 -8.12 -11.50
CA HIS A 150 8.52 -7.82 -11.46
C HIS A 150 7.63 -8.75 -12.31
N PRO A 151 7.78 -10.08 -12.22
CA PRO A 151 6.94 -10.98 -13.00
C PRO A 151 5.49 -10.85 -12.55
N THR A 152 4.56 -10.87 -13.50
CA THR A 152 3.13 -10.64 -13.28
C THR A 152 2.32 -11.92 -13.42
N CYS A 153 1.15 -11.95 -12.77
CA CYS A 153 0.07 -12.88 -13.05
C CYS A 153 -1.13 -12.09 -13.58
N LEU A 154 -1.63 -12.48 -14.74
CA LEU A 154 -2.81 -11.87 -15.36
C LEU A 154 -3.84 -12.97 -15.65
N LEU A 155 -4.93 -13.00 -14.88
CA LEU A 155 -5.99 -13.98 -15.06
C LEU A 155 -7.34 -13.29 -15.22
N GLN A 156 -8.00 -13.53 -16.34
CA GLN A 156 -9.39 -13.14 -16.56
C GLN A 156 -10.20 -14.41 -16.79
N ALA A 157 -11.15 -14.71 -15.91
CA ALA A 157 -11.91 -15.96 -16.01
C ALA A 157 -13.29 -15.85 -15.35
N ALA A 158 -14.15 -16.81 -15.69
CA ALA A 158 -15.38 -17.02 -14.96
C ALA A 158 -15.12 -17.56 -13.55
N THR A 159 -16.08 -17.33 -12.66
CA THR A 159 -16.04 -17.89 -11.31
C THR A 159 -17.07 -19.00 -11.15
N VAL A 160 -16.74 -19.97 -10.32
CA VAL A 160 -17.64 -21.03 -9.89
C VAL A 160 -17.87 -20.87 -8.38
N PRO A 161 -19.12 -20.69 -7.92
CA PRO A 161 -19.43 -20.64 -6.50
C PRO A 161 -19.11 -21.95 -5.78
N THR A 162 -18.65 -21.82 -4.51
CA THR A 162 -18.41 -22.94 -3.59
C THR A 162 -18.98 -22.62 -2.22
N ASP A 163 -19.05 -23.58 -1.30
CA ASP A 163 -19.58 -23.38 0.06
C ASP A 163 -18.79 -22.33 0.87
N GLY A 164 -17.57 -22.00 0.49
CA GLY A 164 -16.73 -21.03 1.23
C GLY A 164 -16.26 -19.83 0.41
N GLY A 165 -16.70 -19.70 -0.86
CA GLY A 165 -16.21 -18.61 -1.71
C GLY A 165 -16.40 -18.84 -3.20
N LEU A 166 -15.42 -18.42 -4.00
CA LEU A 166 -15.44 -18.54 -5.45
C LEU A 166 -14.15 -19.26 -5.93
N ILE A 167 -14.26 -20.03 -6.99
CA ILE A 167 -13.13 -20.55 -7.76
C ILE A 167 -13.07 -19.80 -9.10
N VAL A 168 -12.01 -19.03 -9.31
CA VAL A 168 -11.72 -18.36 -10.58
C VAL A 168 -11.04 -19.36 -11.51
N GLY A 169 -11.48 -19.44 -12.75
CA GLY A 169 -10.92 -20.36 -13.73
C GLY A 169 -11.39 -21.82 -13.53
N GLY A 170 -12.49 -22.03 -12.78
CA GLY A 170 -13.01 -23.37 -12.48
C GLY A 170 -13.98 -23.94 -13.50
N SER A 171 -14.34 -23.20 -14.56
CA SER A 171 -15.20 -23.74 -15.64
C SER A 171 -14.43 -24.76 -16.47
N PRO A 172 -15.12 -25.72 -17.15
CA PRO A 172 -14.45 -26.70 -18.02
C PRO A 172 -13.57 -26.06 -19.10
N ALA A 173 -13.96 -24.90 -19.63
CA ALA A 173 -13.19 -24.16 -20.62
C ALA A 173 -11.94 -23.56 -20.01
N ASP A 174 -12.07 -22.84 -18.88
CA ASP A 174 -10.95 -22.22 -18.16
C ASP A 174 -9.95 -23.27 -17.67
N LEU A 175 -10.42 -24.40 -17.13
CA LEU A 175 -9.55 -25.50 -16.67
C LEU A 175 -8.67 -26.05 -17.80
N LYS A 176 -9.21 -26.10 -19.02
CA LYS A 176 -8.42 -26.51 -20.18
C LYS A 176 -7.40 -25.46 -20.61
N GLU A 177 -7.79 -24.19 -20.59
CA GLU A 177 -6.93 -23.06 -20.97
C GLU A 177 -5.81 -22.83 -19.95
N ASN A 178 -6.11 -23.02 -18.67
CA ASN A 178 -5.22 -22.76 -17.55
C ASN A 178 -4.48 -24.02 -17.05
N ASP A 179 -4.41 -25.08 -17.82
CA ASP A 179 -3.76 -26.35 -17.45
C ASP A 179 -4.21 -26.88 -16.07
N GLY A 180 -5.48 -26.66 -15.73
CA GLY A 180 -6.08 -27.06 -14.47
C GLY A 180 -5.77 -26.15 -13.27
N TRP A 181 -4.97 -25.09 -13.43
CA TRP A 181 -4.74 -24.11 -12.39
C TRP A 181 -5.98 -23.24 -12.15
N THR A 182 -6.24 -22.94 -10.87
CA THR A 182 -7.37 -22.12 -10.46
C THR A 182 -6.97 -21.20 -9.30
N VAL A 183 -7.79 -20.19 -9.02
CA VAL A 183 -7.62 -19.33 -7.85
C VAL A 183 -8.86 -19.43 -6.97
N ARG A 184 -8.66 -19.77 -5.70
CA ARG A 184 -9.72 -19.70 -4.69
C ARG A 184 -9.79 -18.29 -4.10
N LEU A 185 -10.99 -17.74 -4.09
CA LEU A 185 -11.29 -16.47 -3.41
C LEU A 185 -12.21 -16.74 -2.23
N THR A 186 -11.83 -16.26 -1.03
CA THR A 186 -12.64 -16.37 0.18
C THR A 186 -12.75 -15.00 0.87
N ARG A 187 -13.90 -14.74 1.50
CA ARG A 187 -14.12 -13.50 2.25
C ARG A 187 -13.83 -13.69 3.74
N SER A 188 -13.18 -12.69 4.34
CA SER A 188 -13.05 -12.56 5.80
C SER A 188 -13.46 -11.13 6.17
N GLY A 189 -14.73 -10.95 6.52
CA GLY A 189 -15.33 -9.63 6.61
C GLY A 189 -15.30 -8.94 5.24
N VAL A 190 -14.73 -7.72 5.19
CA VAL A 190 -14.56 -6.96 3.94
C VAL A 190 -13.32 -7.36 3.15
N ALA A 191 -12.34 -8.02 3.77
CA ALA A 191 -11.12 -8.47 3.10
C ALA A 191 -11.37 -9.68 2.19
N LEU A 192 -10.60 -9.78 1.11
CA LEU A 192 -10.61 -10.87 0.15
C LEU A 192 -9.29 -11.63 0.22
N ARG A 193 -9.33 -12.92 0.49
CA ARG A 193 -8.16 -13.80 0.42
C ARG A 193 -8.15 -14.51 -0.94
N ALA A 194 -7.02 -14.45 -1.62
CA ALA A 194 -6.74 -15.23 -2.82
C ALA A 194 -5.71 -16.34 -2.51
N GLU A 195 -5.90 -17.50 -3.13
CA GLU A 195 -5.04 -18.66 -3.01
C GLU A 195 -4.94 -19.36 -4.36
N LEU A 196 -3.73 -19.46 -4.90
CA LEU A 196 -3.47 -20.20 -6.12
C LEU A 196 -3.54 -21.72 -5.84
N LEU A 197 -4.31 -22.44 -6.64
CA LEU A 197 -4.51 -23.89 -6.50
C LEU A 197 -3.93 -24.62 -7.72
N PRO A 198 -3.05 -25.60 -7.50
CA PRO A 198 -2.50 -26.42 -8.58
C PRO A 198 -3.56 -27.36 -9.18
N PRO A 199 -3.32 -27.91 -10.39
CA PRO A 199 -4.19 -28.89 -11.00
C PRO A 199 -4.35 -30.13 -10.12
N LYS A 200 -5.55 -30.72 -10.12
CA LYS A 200 -5.84 -31.92 -9.33
C LYS A 200 -5.00 -33.10 -9.84
N GLY A 201 -4.21 -33.70 -8.95
CA GLY A 201 -3.37 -34.87 -9.26
C GLY A 201 -2.06 -34.53 -9.99
N GLY A 202 -1.77 -33.23 -10.22
CA GLY A 202 -0.50 -32.76 -10.75
C GLY A 202 0.42 -32.25 -9.66
N ASP A 203 1.73 -32.26 -9.92
CA ASP A 203 2.75 -31.67 -9.05
C ASP A 203 2.88 -30.14 -9.19
N GLY A 204 2.18 -29.54 -10.16
CA GLY A 204 2.25 -28.12 -10.43
C GLY A 204 3.61 -27.64 -10.95
N ALA A 205 4.48 -28.56 -11.41
CA ALA A 205 5.87 -28.27 -11.74
C ALA A 205 6.07 -27.22 -12.85
N GLY A 206 5.08 -27.02 -13.74
CA GLY A 206 5.12 -26.00 -14.81
C GLY A 206 4.74 -24.60 -14.37
N GLY A 207 4.14 -24.44 -13.20
CA GLY A 207 3.51 -23.19 -12.80
C GLY A 207 2.25 -22.85 -13.61
N PRO A 208 1.46 -21.84 -13.19
CA PRO A 208 0.26 -21.43 -13.90
C PRO A 208 0.60 -20.68 -15.20
N PRO A 209 -0.06 -20.98 -16.34
CA PRO A 209 0.26 -20.36 -17.63
C PRO A 209 -0.02 -18.85 -17.68
N PHE A 210 -0.83 -18.34 -16.76
CA PHE A 210 -1.15 -16.92 -16.64
C PHE A 210 -0.19 -16.14 -15.71
N CYS A 211 0.88 -16.79 -15.21
CA CYS A 211 1.90 -16.16 -14.40
C CYS A 211 3.28 -16.25 -15.04
N GLY A 212 4.06 -15.19 -14.93
CA GLY A 212 5.48 -15.22 -15.21
C GLY A 212 6.24 -16.09 -14.22
N HIS A 213 7.49 -16.43 -14.56
CA HIS A 213 8.35 -17.26 -13.72
C HIS A 213 8.47 -16.68 -12.29
N ILE A 214 8.28 -17.52 -11.28
CA ILE A 214 8.25 -17.17 -9.85
C ILE A 214 7.09 -16.25 -9.38
N ALA A 215 6.24 -15.75 -10.29
CA ALA A 215 5.04 -15.03 -9.87
C ALA A 215 3.98 -15.99 -9.31
N SER A 216 3.17 -15.50 -8.39
CA SER A 216 2.09 -16.26 -7.78
C SER A 216 0.94 -15.34 -7.40
N ILE A 217 -0.27 -15.88 -7.43
CA ILE A 217 -1.45 -15.20 -6.90
C ILE A 217 -1.68 -15.72 -5.48
N GLY A 218 -1.57 -14.83 -4.51
CA GLY A 218 -1.81 -15.20 -3.11
C GLY A 218 -1.83 -13.98 -2.18
N GLY A 219 -2.42 -14.18 -1.01
CA GLY A 219 -2.46 -13.12 -0.01
C GLY A 219 -3.85 -12.58 0.28
N THR A 220 -3.90 -11.47 0.99
CA THR A 220 -5.15 -10.82 1.39
C THR A 220 -5.20 -9.40 0.82
N PHE A 221 -6.31 -9.09 0.18
CA PHE A 221 -6.57 -7.85 -0.52
C PHE A 221 -7.66 -7.07 0.22
N LEU A 222 -7.56 -5.74 0.20
CA LEU A 222 -8.45 -4.82 0.87
C LEU A 222 -9.39 -4.14 -0.13
N PRO A 223 -10.66 -3.87 0.24
CA PRO A 223 -11.61 -3.22 -0.65
C PRO A 223 -11.16 -1.82 -1.02
N LEU A 224 -11.26 -1.49 -2.32
CA LEU A 224 -10.87 -0.21 -2.91
C LEU A 224 -12.06 0.45 -3.61
N ARG A 225 -12.16 1.78 -3.49
CA ARG A 225 -13.07 2.61 -4.28
C ARG A 225 -12.40 3.13 -5.55
#